data_fd3478fb65c1f438fd9975b920e686b1
#
_entry.id   fd3478fb65c1f438fd9975b920e686b1
#
_cell.length_a   1.000
_cell.length_b   1.000
_cell.length_c   1.000
_cell.angle_alpha   90.00
_cell.angle_beta   90.00
_cell.angle_gamma   90.00
#
_symmetry.space_group_name_H-M   'P 1'
#
loop_
_entity.id
_entity.type
_entity.pdbx_description
1 polymer ?
#
loop_
_entity_poly.entity_id
_entity_poly.type
_entity_poly.pdbx_seq_one_letter_code
_entity_poly.pdbx_strand_id
1 'polypeptide(L)'
;MFELIKAGGWVMLPIIALAVVAMAITIERFWSLRRKEVLPPGLGEEVREWARSRQLDPKHIDVLRHNSPLGELLAAALDMRFRPREMIKERVEDVGRHVVHRLERFMNTLGTIASVAPLLGLLGTVFGMIQMFLKILTSGIGDANQLAGGIGQALISTAGGLCVAIPAVMFHRYFRGLVAEYVVEMEKQAIALLDAIDEGVVPAARPVPRSKMGE
;
A
#
# COMPACT_ATOMS: atom_id res chain seq x y z
N MET A 1 -32.65 4.06 -3.19
CA MET A 1 -31.44 3.65 -2.42
C MET A 1 -31.81 3.26 -0.99
N PHE A 2 -32.45 4.13 -0.18
CA PHE A 2 -32.83 3.80 1.21
C PHE A 2 -33.81 2.61 1.31
N GLU A 3 -34.71 2.46 0.37
CA GLU A 3 -35.64 1.34 0.26
C GLU A 3 -34.93 -0.01 0.01
N LEU A 4 -33.89 -0.02 -0.85
CA LEU A 4 -33.08 -1.21 -1.10
C LEU A 4 -32.28 -1.65 0.13
N ILE A 5 -31.78 -0.68 0.92
CA ILE A 5 -31.06 -0.97 2.18
C ILE A 5 -31.99 -1.62 3.20
N LYS A 6 -33.23 -1.09 3.33
CA LYS A 6 -34.26 -1.70 4.18
C LYS A 6 -34.68 -3.09 3.71
N ALA A 7 -34.80 -3.25 2.39
CA ALA A 7 -35.18 -4.52 1.76
C ALA A 7 -34.10 -5.63 1.95
N GLY A 8 -32.83 -5.29 2.05
CA GLY A 8 -31.73 -6.24 2.27
C GLY A 8 -31.58 -6.76 3.70
N GLY A 9 -32.38 -6.26 4.66
CA GLY A 9 -32.41 -6.72 6.05
C GLY A 9 -31.20 -6.28 6.88
N TRP A 10 -31.07 -6.84 8.10
CA TRP A 10 -30.05 -6.43 9.07
C TRP A 10 -28.60 -6.68 8.61
N VAL A 11 -28.38 -7.66 7.72
CA VAL A 11 -27.06 -7.99 7.15
C VAL A 11 -26.49 -6.84 6.31
N MET A 12 -27.35 -5.95 5.81
CA MET A 12 -26.89 -4.76 5.10
C MET A 12 -26.11 -3.78 5.97
N LEU A 13 -26.35 -3.75 7.29
CA LEU A 13 -25.64 -2.85 8.20
C LEU A 13 -24.14 -3.11 8.22
N PRO A 14 -23.64 -4.34 8.49
CA PRO A 14 -22.21 -4.62 8.40
C PRO A 14 -21.65 -4.44 6.98
N ILE A 15 -22.38 -4.73 5.93
CA ILE A 15 -21.93 -4.50 4.54
C ILE A 15 -21.70 -3.01 4.29
N ILE A 16 -22.62 -2.14 4.73
CA ILE A 16 -22.46 -0.68 4.61
C ILE A 16 -21.29 -0.18 5.45
N ALA A 17 -21.13 -0.68 6.67
CA ALA A 17 -19.97 -0.33 7.50
C ALA A 17 -18.65 -0.68 6.80
N LEU A 18 -18.53 -1.87 6.21
CA LEU A 18 -17.38 -2.27 5.41
C LEU A 18 -17.18 -1.37 4.17
N ALA A 19 -18.26 -0.97 3.50
CA ALA A 19 -18.20 -0.05 2.36
C ALA A 19 -17.60 1.31 2.76
N VAL A 20 -18.03 1.87 3.89
CA VAL A 20 -17.53 3.15 4.41
C VAL A 20 -16.04 3.04 4.75
N VAL A 21 -15.64 1.96 5.44
CA VAL A 21 -14.23 1.72 5.80
C VAL A 21 -13.37 1.52 4.54
N ALA A 22 -13.84 0.73 3.57
CA ALA A 22 -13.12 0.51 2.31
C ALA A 22 -12.94 1.82 1.52
N MET A 23 -13.98 2.65 1.47
CA MET A 23 -13.92 3.96 0.82
C MET A 23 -12.94 4.90 1.53
N ALA A 24 -12.96 4.96 2.86
CA ALA A 24 -12.05 5.78 3.65
C ALA A 24 -10.58 5.36 3.42
N ILE A 25 -10.29 4.06 3.48
CA ILE A 25 -8.95 3.51 3.20
C ILE A 25 -8.54 3.84 1.76
N THR A 26 -9.41 3.67 0.79
CA THR A 26 -9.11 3.92 -0.63
C THR A 26 -8.74 5.39 -0.86
N ILE A 27 -9.51 6.33 -0.33
CA ILE A 27 -9.23 7.77 -0.45
C ILE A 27 -7.92 8.13 0.24
N GLU A 28 -7.68 7.63 1.45
CA GLU A 28 -6.44 7.86 2.18
C GLU A 28 -5.23 7.31 1.41
N ARG A 29 -5.33 6.10 0.84
CA ARG A 29 -4.26 5.49 0.06
C ARG A 29 -3.97 6.24 -1.24
N PHE A 30 -4.99 6.75 -1.95
CA PHE A 30 -4.77 7.59 -3.12
C PHE A 30 -3.96 8.84 -2.82
N TRP A 31 -4.09 9.40 -1.63
CA TRP A 31 -3.30 10.58 -1.24
C TRP A 31 -1.90 10.21 -0.73
N SER A 32 -1.83 9.22 0.17
CA SER A 32 -0.58 8.79 0.80
C SER A 32 0.41 8.14 -0.18
N LEU A 33 -0.08 7.41 -1.20
CA LEU A 33 0.74 6.75 -2.22
C LEU A 33 0.96 7.59 -3.48
N ARG A 34 0.79 8.91 -3.41
CA ARG A 34 1.16 9.77 -4.54
C ARG A 34 2.65 9.71 -4.78
N ARG A 35 3.04 9.53 -6.06
CA ARG A 35 4.45 9.42 -6.44
C ARG A 35 5.32 10.57 -5.92
N LYS A 36 4.80 11.78 -5.90
CA LYS A 36 5.52 12.97 -5.40
C LYS A 36 5.81 12.92 -3.90
N GLU A 37 4.94 12.27 -3.13
CA GLU A 37 5.10 12.12 -1.68
C GLU A 37 6.06 10.98 -1.32
N VAL A 38 6.04 9.88 -2.09
CA VAL A 38 6.87 8.69 -1.83
C VAL A 38 8.24 8.81 -2.47
N LEU A 39 8.27 9.23 -3.74
CA LEU A 39 9.46 9.35 -4.61
C LEU A 39 9.54 10.77 -5.19
N PRO A 40 9.96 11.79 -4.42
CA PRO A 40 10.12 13.14 -4.95
C PRO A 40 11.06 13.15 -6.15
N PRO A 41 10.67 13.80 -7.27
CA PRO A 41 11.48 13.82 -8.47
C PRO A 41 12.81 14.56 -8.22
N GLY A 42 13.91 13.98 -8.70
CA GLY A 42 15.24 14.57 -8.58
C GLY A 42 15.95 14.34 -7.24
N LEU A 43 15.23 13.91 -6.19
CA LEU A 43 15.82 13.75 -4.86
C LEU A 43 17.02 12.79 -4.85
N GLY A 44 16.93 11.66 -5.55
CA GLY A 44 18.02 10.69 -5.62
C GLY A 44 19.28 11.24 -6.31
N GLU A 45 19.13 12.12 -7.32
CA GLU A 45 20.26 12.77 -7.99
C GLU A 45 20.91 13.81 -7.09
N GLU A 46 20.12 14.64 -6.45
CA GLU A 46 20.57 15.66 -5.52
C GLU A 46 21.35 15.03 -4.35
N VAL A 47 20.84 13.96 -3.77
CA VAL A 47 21.50 13.25 -2.66
C VAL A 47 22.81 12.58 -3.10
N ARG A 48 22.89 12.03 -4.33
CA ARG A 48 24.14 11.51 -4.89
C ARG A 48 25.18 12.60 -5.10
N GLU A 49 24.77 13.79 -5.55
CA GLU A 49 25.67 14.93 -5.71
C GLU A 49 26.22 15.39 -4.35
N TRP A 50 25.39 15.42 -3.32
CA TRP A 50 25.87 15.69 -1.96
C TRP A 50 26.88 14.65 -1.45
N ALA A 51 26.64 13.37 -1.75
CA ALA A 51 27.60 12.31 -1.37
C ALA A 51 28.95 12.48 -2.05
N ARG A 52 28.99 12.88 -3.33
CA ARG A 52 30.23 13.13 -4.09
C ARG A 52 30.95 14.40 -3.67
N SER A 53 30.24 15.47 -3.38
CA SER A 53 30.84 16.78 -3.04
C SER A 53 31.38 16.86 -1.61
N ARG A 54 31.15 15.84 -0.76
CA ARG A 54 31.49 15.80 0.67
C ARG A 54 30.93 16.99 1.50
N GLN A 55 30.01 17.75 0.94
CA GLN A 55 29.35 18.89 1.61
C GLN A 55 28.04 18.43 2.30
N LEU A 56 28.15 17.48 3.22
CA LEU A 56 27.00 16.95 3.97
C LEU A 56 26.95 17.58 5.35
N ASP A 57 26.06 18.56 5.50
CA ASP A 57 25.68 19.08 6.82
C ASP A 57 24.71 18.06 7.49
N PRO A 58 24.92 17.68 8.75
CA PRO A 58 24.01 16.83 9.51
C PRO A 58 22.55 17.31 9.49
N LYS A 59 22.31 18.62 9.40
CA LYS A 59 20.97 19.19 9.28
C LYS A 59 20.27 18.79 7.99
N HIS A 60 20.98 18.71 6.87
CA HIS A 60 20.41 18.28 5.60
C HIS A 60 19.98 16.81 5.64
N ILE A 61 20.74 15.95 6.32
CA ILE A 61 20.36 14.53 6.49
C ILE A 61 19.09 14.40 7.34
N ASP A 62 18.92 15.22 8.36
CA ASP A 62 17.73 15.18 9.21
C ASP A 62 16.48 15.67 8.46
N VAL A 63 16.59 16.73 7.67
CA VAL A 63 15.51 17.21 6.79
C VAL A 63 15.16 16.14 5.75
N LEU A 64 16.16 15.52 5.13
CA LEU A 64 15.98 14.45 4.15
C LEU A 64 15.19 13.27 4.74
N ARG A 65 15.50 12.88 5.96
CA ARG A 65 14.85 11.76 6.68
C ARG A 65 13.35 11.96 6.86
N HIS A 66 12.91 13.20 7.10
CA HIS A 66 11.52 13.52 7.36
C HIS A 66 10.74 13.96 6.11
N ASN A 67 11.42 14.13 4.98
CA ASN A 67 10.81 14.64 3.75
C ASN A 67 9.93 13.59 3.05
N SER A 68 10.40 12.36 2.93
CA SER A 68 9.70 11.31 2.17
C SER A 68 10.21 9.91 2.53
N PRO A 69 9.47 8.83 2.19
CA PRO A 69 9.92 7.45 2.32
C PRO A 69 11.27 7.19 1.63
N LEU A 70 11.47 7.69 0.42
CA LEU A 70 12.76 7.63 -0.28
C LEU A 70 13.83 8.41 0.50
N GLY A 71 13.52 9.61 0.97
CA GLY A 71 14.45 10.44 1.75
C GLY A 71 14.93 9.76 3.02
N GLU A 72 14.05 9.06 3.74
CA GLU A 72 14.41 8.29 4.93
C GLU A 72 15.38 7.16 4.61
N LEU A 73 15.16 6.44 3.50
CA LEU A 73 16.05 5.37 3.04
C LEU A 73 17.45 5.91 2.68
N LEU A 74 17.50 6.99 1.91
CA LEU A 74 18.76 7.62 1.51
C LEU A 74 19.51 8.25 2.70
N ALA A 75 18.80 8.85 3.66
CA ALA A 75 19.38 9.37 4.89
C ALA A 75 20.04 8.26 5.73
N ALA A 76 19.42 7.06 5.78
CA ALA A 76 20.01 5.92 6.48
C ALA A 76 21.33 5.47 5.86
N ALA A 77 21.47 5.52 4.53
CA ALA A 77 22.74 5.25 3.86
C ALA A 77 23.80 6.31 4.16
N LEU A 78 23.43 7.59 4.14
CA LEU A 78 24.33 8.71 4.41
C LEU A 78 24.83 8.75 5.86
N ASP A 79 24.01 8.36 6.83
CA ASP A 79 24.41 8.25 8.24
C ASP A 79 25.57 7.27 8.44
N MET A 80 25.57 6.21 7.64
CA MET A 80 26.55 5.12 7.73
C MET A 80 27.70 5.24 6.71
N ARG A 81 27.80 6.37 5.98
CA ARG A 81 28.73 6.57 4.84
C ARG A 81 30.20 6.30 5.11
N PHE A 82 30.63 6.32 6.39
CA PHE A 82 32.01 6.02 6.81
C PHE A 82 32.19 4.56 7.25
N ARG A 83 31.16 3.73 7.14
CA ARG A 83 31.21 2.30 7.48
C ARG A 83 31.42 1.45 6.22
N PRO A 84 31.83 0.19 6.39
CA PRO A 84 31.93 -0.76 5.28
C PRO A 84 30.60 -0.87 4.51
N ARG A 85 30.69 -1.04 3.20
CA ARG A 85 29.54 -1.13 2.28
C ARG A 85 28.45 -2.12 2.77
N GLU A 86 28.87 -3.28 3.29
CA GLU A 86 27.94 -4.28 3.78
C GLU A 86 27.10 -3.78 4.97
N MET A 87 27.69 -3.01 5.88
CA MET A 87 26.96 -2.41 7.00
C MET A 87 25.97 -1.33 6.54
N ILE A 88 26.35 -0.55 5.52
CA ILE A 88 25.45 0.45 4.93
C ILE A 88 24.24 -0.26 4.29
N LYS A 89 24.50 -1.33 3.52
CA LYS A 89 23.48 -2.13 2.86
C LYS A 89 22.52 -2.74 3.88
N GLU A 90 23.02 -3.37 4.93
CA GLU A 90 22.20 -3.95 6.00
C GLU A 90 21.30 -2.89 6.66
N ARG A 91 21.84 -1.70 6.93
CA ARG A 91 21.06 -0.59 7.50
C ARG A 91 19.98 -0.09 6.56
N VAL A 92 20.28 0.03 5.27
CA VAL A 92 19.32 0.43 4.24
C VAL A 92 18.21 -0.61 4.11
N GLU A 93 18.52 -1.89 4.12
CA GLU A 93 17.54 -2.97 4.08
C GLU A 93 16.63 -2.96 5.33
N ASP A 94 17.19 -2.70 6.51
CA ASP A 94 16.42 -2.61 7.75
C ASP A 94 15.42 -1.45 7.71
N VAL A 95 15.89 -0.24 7.37
CA VAL A 95 15.01 0.93 7.21
C VAL A 95 14.01 0.71 6.08
N GLY A 96 14.44 0.09 4.98
CA GLY A 96 13.57 -0.27 3.85
C GLY A 96 12.39 -1.13 4.25
N ARG A 97 12.60 -2.16 5.09
CA ARG A 97 11.50 -2.98 5.63
C ARG A 97 10.48 -2.15 6.41
N HIS A 98 10.93 -1.21 7.23
CA HIS A 98 10.02 -0.31 7.96
C HIS A 98 9.25 0.64 7.04
N VAL A 99 9.92 1.18 6.03
CA VAL A 99 9.30 2.03 5.00
C VAL A 99 8.22 1.26 4.25
N VAL A 100 8.51 0.05 3.76
CA VAL A 100 7.56 -0.82 3.07
C VAL A 100 6.35 -1.12 3.95
N HIS A 101 6.58 -1.49 5.21
CA HIS A 101 5.50 -1.76 6.15
C HIS A 101 4.54 -0.56 6.31
N ARG A 102 5.06 0.66 6.32
CA ARG A 102 4.23 1.88 6.38
C ARG A 102 3.49 2.13 5.06
N LEU A 103 4.11 1.89 3.92
CA LEU A 103 3.46 2.01 2.61
C LEU A 103 2.32 0.99 2.44
N GLU A 104 2.46 -0.22 3.01
CA GLU A 104 1.44 -1.27 3.00
C GLU A 104 0.36 -1.11 4.08
N ARG A 105 0.41 -0.05 4.87
CA ARG A 105 -0.57 0.20 5.92
C ARG A 105 -1.99 0.15 5.38
N PHE A 106 -2.91 -0.48 6.12
CA PHE A 106 -4.32 -0.71 5.77
C PHE A 106 -4.58 -1.58 4.53
N MET A 107 -3.58 -2.04 3.79
CA MET A 107 -3.81 -2.92 2.64
C MET A 107 -4.39 -4.26 3.06
N ASN A 108 -3.90 -4.84 4.16
CA ASN A 108 -4.47 -6.07 4.71
C ASN A 108 -5.94 -5.90 5.08
N THR A 109 -6.32 -4.76 5.67
CA THR A 109 -7.71 -4.45 6.00
C THR A 109 -8.57 -4.37 4.75
N LEU A 110 -8.10 -3.68 3.70
CA LEU A 110 -8.80 -3.59 2.42
C LEU A 110 -8.95 -4.98 1.76
N GLY A 111 -7.91 -5.81 1.81
CA GLY A 111 -7.95 -7.20 1.34
C GLY A 111 -8.93 -8.06 2.12
N THR A 112 -9.01 -7.88 3.44
CA THR A 112 -9.99 -8.57 4.31
C THR A 112 -11.40 -8.14 3.95
N ILE A 113 -11.69 -6.85 3.77
CA ILE A 113 -13.00 -6.36 3.34
C ILE A 113 -13.39 -6.97 1.99
N ALA A 114 -12.45 -6.99 1.04
CA ALA A 114 -12.64 -7.58 -0.28
C ALA A 114 -13.08 -9.07 -0.23
N SER A 115 -12.57 -9.81 0.74
CA SER A 115 -12.90 -11.23 0.94
C SER A 115 -14.15 -11.46 1.78
N VAL A 116 -14.38 -10.64 2.81
CA VAL A 116 -15.48 -10.81 3.77
C VAL A 116 -16.80 -10.26 3.24
N ALA A 117 -16.79 -9.17 2.46
CA ALA A 117 -18.01 -8.55 1.99
C ALA A 117 -18.90 -9.50 1.15
N PRO A 118 -18.39 -10.34 0.22
CA PRO A 118 -19.20 -11.32 -0.49
C PRO A 118 -19.79 -12.40 0.46
N LEU A 119 -19.01 -12.81 1.47
CA LEU A 119 -19.45 -13.81 2.45
C LEU A 119 -20.60 -13.26 3.32
N LEU A 120 -20.56 -11.98 3.67
CA LEU A 120 -21.69 -11.32 4.34
C LEU A 120 -22.92 -11.24 3.41
N GLY A 121 -22.72 -10.96 2.12
CA GLY A 121 -23.79 -11.00 1.14
C GLY A 121 -24.42 -12.40 1.06
N LEU A 122 -23.62 -13.46 0.99
CA LEU A 122 -24.07 -14.84 1.02
C LEU A 122 -24.78 -15.19 2.33
N LEU A 123 -24.27 -14.72 3.47
CA LEU A 123 -24.93 -14.88 4.77
C LEU A 123 -26.35 -14.27 4.75
N GLY A 124 -26.50 -13.12 4.07
CA GLY A 124 -27.81 -12.48 3.85
C GLY A 124 -28.80 -13.37 3.09
N THR A 125 -28.34 -14.16 2.10
CA THR A 125 -29.20 -15.12 1.39
C THR A 125 -29.65 -16.23 2.31
N VAL A 126 -28.74 -16.77 3.14
CA VAL A 126 -29.09 -17.83 4.10
C VAL A 126 -30.18 -17.34 5.08
N PHE A 127 -30.01 -16.15 5.66
CA PHE A 127 -31.02 -15.58 6.55
C PHE A 127 -32.34 -15.25 5.84
N GLY A 128 -32.29 -14.72 4.62
CA GLY A 128 -33.49 -14.47 3.81
C GLY A 128 -34.29 -15.75 3.55
N MET A 129 -33.59 -16.83 3.19
CA MET A 129 -34.23 -18.13 2.97
C MET A 129 -34.78 -18.75 4.26
N ILE A 130 -34.04 -18.68 5.39
CA ILE A 130 -34.54 -19.15 6.70
C ILE A 130 -35.82 -18.42 7.08
N GLN A 131 -35.85 -17.11 6.95
CA GLN A 131 -37.04 -16.31 7.27
C GLN A 131 -38.22 -16.67 6.36
N MET A 132 -37.96 -16.92 5.07
CA MET A 132 -38.98 -17.38 4.12
C MET A 132 -39.58 -18.73 4.56
N PHE A 133 -38.72 -19.73 4.89
CA PHE A 133 -39.22 -21.05 5.36
C PHE A 133 -39.99 -20.97 6.66
N LEU A 134 -39.55 -20.17 7.63
CA LEU A 134 -40.27 -19.96 8.87
C LEU A 134 -41.68 -19.36 8.63
N LYS A 135 -41.81 -18.44 7.67
CA LYS A 135 -43.13 -17.86 7.30
C LYS A 135 -44.03 -18.89 6.64
N ILE A 136 -43.50 -19.74 5.77
CA ILE A 136 -44.25 -20.84 5.13
C ILE A 136 -44.82 -21.79 6.20
N LEU A 137 -44.04 -22.13 7.23
CA LEU A 137 -44.42 -23.02 8.31
C LEU A 137 -45.54 -22.41 9.18
N THR A 138 -45.56 -21.11 9.37
CA THR A 138 -46.53 -20.44 10.24
C THR A 138 -47.80 -19.99 9.51
N SER A 139 -47.73 -19.59 8.25
CA SER A 139 -48.81 -18.97 7.48
C SER A 139 -49.28 -19.81 6.27
N GLY A 140 -48.61 -20.95 5.99
CA GLY A 140 -48.89 -21.79 4.81
C GLY A 140 -48.35 -21.21 3.50
N ILE A 141 -48.53 -21.94 2.39
CA ILE A 141 -47.97 -21.60 1.05
C ILE A 141 -48.76 -20.48 0.35
N GLY A 142 -49.75 -19.90 0.99
CA GLY A 142 -50.80 -19.09 0.33
C GLY A 142 -50.41 -17.66 -0.11
N ASP A 143 -49.22 -17.12 0.28
CA ASP A 143 -48.89 -15.72 -0.04
C ASP A 143 -47.60 -15.61 -0.87
N ALA A 144 -47.78 -15.57 -2.20
CA ALA A 144 -46.67 -15.42 -3.18
C ALA A 144 -45.87 -14.12 -2.96
N ASN A 145 -46.45 -13.07 -2.41
CA ASN A 145 -45.76 -11.79 -2.14
C ASN A 145 -44.78 -11.94 -0.98
N GLN A 146 -45.07 -12.73 0.05
CA GLN A 146 -44.15 -12.99 1.15
C GLN A 146 -42.96 -13.85 0.71
N LEU A 147 -43.16 -14.83 -0.18
CA LEU A 147 -42.08 -15.59 -0.77
C LEU A 147 -41.16 -14.70 -1.61
N ALA A 148 -41.74 -13.88 -2.49
CA ALA A 148 -40.99 -12.93 -3.31
C ALA A 148 -40.16 -11.96 -2.46
N GLY A 149 -40.70 -11.50 -1.32
CA GLY A 149 -40.01 -10.63 -0.36
C GLY A 149 -38.73 -11.26 0.25
N GLY A 150 -38.80 -12.52 0.68
CA GLY A 150 -37.63 -13.25 1.23
C GLY A 150 -36.52 -13.50 0.20
N ILE A 151 -36.92 -13.89 -1.02
CA ILE A 151 -35.99 -14.04 -2.15
C ILE A 151 -35.37 -12.70 -2.54
N GLY A 152 -36.17 -11.64 -2.63
CA GLY A 152 -35.69 -10.28 -2.91
C GLY A 152 -34.69 -9.80 -1.91
N GLN A 153 -34.94 -9.99 -0.61
CA GLN A 153 -34.01 -9.66 0.47
C GLN A 153 -32.66 -10.41 0.31
N ALA A 154 -32.71 -11.69 0.02
CA ALA A 154 -31.55 -12.53 -0.21
C ALA A 154 -30.68 -12.00 -1.37
N LEU A 155 -31.31 -11.74 -2.53
CA LEU A 155 -30.62 -11.24 -3.73
C LEU A 155 -30.01 -9.86 -3.51
N ILE A 156 -30.72 -8.94 -2.84
CA ILE A 156 -30.24 -7.59 -2.53
C ILE A 156 -29.01 -7.64 -1.62
N SER A 157 -29.00 -8.52 -0.61
CA SER A 157 -27.85 -8.67 0.29
C SER A 157 -26.61 -9.14 -0.46
N THR A 158 -26.75 -10.13 -1.35
CA THR A 158 -25.63 -10.62 -2.17
C THR A 158 -25.12 -9.56 -3.13
N ALA A 159 -26.02 -8.87 -3.82
CA ALA A 159 -25.66 -7.76 -4.70
C ALA A 159 -24.90 -6.66 -3.92
N GLY A 160 -25.38 -6.30 -2.72
CA GLY A 160 -24.73 -5.33 -1.84
C GLY A 160 -23.31 -5.75 -1.46
N GLY A 161 -23.12 -7.01 -1.05
CA GLY A 161 -21.80 -7.57 -0.73
C GLY A 161 -20.82 -7.52 -1.91
N LEU A 162 -21.27 -7.88 -3.12
CA LEU A 162 -20.49 -7.83 -4.34
C LEU A 162 -20.16 -6.39 -4.78
N CYS A 163 -21.09 -5.46 -4.64
CA CYS A 163 -20.86 -4.04 -4.93
C CYS A 163 -19.74 -3.43 -4.06
N VAL A 164 -19.55 -3.92 -2.85
CA VAL A 164 -18.44 -3.51 -1.98
C VAL A 164 -17.14 -4.27 -2.31
N ALA A 165 -17.25 -5.57 -2.53
CA ALA A 165 -16.10 -6.44 -2.74
C ALA A 165 -15.34 -6.13 -4.04
N ILE A 166 -16.05 -5.92 -5.15
CA ILE A 166 -15.42 -5.73 -6.46
C ILE A 166 -14.47 -4.52 -6.46
N PRO A 167 -14.92 -3.30 -6.08
CA PRO A 167 -14.02 -2.16 -5.98
C PRO A 167 -12.89 -2.38 -4.95
N ALA A 168 -13.18 -3.01 -3.81
CA ALA A 168 -12.17 -3.27 -2.79
C ALA A 168 -11.04 -4.18 -3.32
N VAL A 169 -11.35 -5.25 -4.07
CA VAL A 169 -10.34 -6.12 -4.74
C VAL A 169 -9.53 -5.32 -5.74
N MET A 170 -10.19 -4.50 -6.58
CA MET A 170 -9.51 -3.71 -7.61
C MET A 170 -8.51 -2.74 -7.00
N PHE A 171 -8.92 -1.95 -6.01
CA PHE A 171 -8.04 -0.99 -5.34
C PHE A 171 -6.95 -1.67 -4.51
N HIS A 172 -7.26 -2.77 -3.83
CA HIS A 172 -6.24 -3.55 -3.12
C HIS A 172 -5.12 -4.03 -4.06
N ARG A 173 -5.47 -4.59 -5.23
CA ARG A 173 -4.48 -5.03 -6.22
C ARG A 173 -3.70 -3.86 -6.82
N TYR A 174 -4.40 -2.77 -7.13
CA TYR A 174 -3.77 -1.56 -7.68
C TYR A 174 -2.72 -0.97 -6.72
N PHE A 175 -3.08 -0.73 -5.47
CA PHE A 175 -2.14 -0.17 -4.49
C PHE A 175 -0.98 -1.11 -4.18
N ARG A 176 -1.23 -2.41 -4.14
CA ARG A 176 -0.17 -3.40 -3.93
C ARG A 176 0.85 -3.40 -5.09
N GLY A 177 0.38 -3.29 -6.32
CA GLY A 177 1.25 -3.12 -7.48
C GLY A 177 2.05 -1.83 -7.43
N LEU A 178 1.40 -0.72 -7.04
CA LEU A 178 2.04 0.57 -6.91
C LEU A 178 3.15 0.59 -5.84
N VAL A 179 2.91 -0.04 -4.69
CA VAL A 179 3.94 -0.16 -3.64
C VAL A 179 5.11 -1.01 -4.11
N ALA A 180 4.86 -2.12 -4.81
CA ALA A 180 5.92 -2.95 -5.38
C ALA A 180 6.79 -2.17 -6.38
N GLU A 181 6.18 -1.34 -7.24
CA GLU A 181 6.91 -0.44 -8.14
C GLU A 181 7.80 0.55 -7.38
N TYR A 182 7.26 1.16 -6.31
CA TYR A 182 8.02 2.10 -5.49
C TYR A 182 9.19 1.44 -4.76
N VAL A 183 9.04 0.22 -4.27
CA VAL A 183 10.12 -0.54 -3.63
C VAL A 183 11.27 -0.75 -4.60
N VAL A 184 10.99 -1.20 -5.83
CA VAL A 184 12.02 -1.40 -6.86
C VAL A 184 12.76 -0.10 -7.18
N GLU A 185 12.03 1.02 -7.32
CA GLU A 185 12.67 2.31 -7.60
C GLU A 185 13.49 2.82 -6.40
N MET A 186 13.01 2.64 -5.15
CA MET A 186 13.77 2.98 -3.96
C MET A 186 15.06 2.15 -3.84
N GLU A 187 15.02 0.85 -4.10
CA GLU A 187 16.19 -0.02 -4.13
C GLU A 187 17.22 0.45 -5.16
N LYS A 188 16.76 0.78 -6.38
CA LYS A 188 17.62 1.31 -7.43
C LYS A 188 18.29 2.62 -7.01
N GLN A 189 17.57 3.54 -6.38
CA GLN A 189 18.13 4.81 -5.90
C GLN A 189 19.13 4.58 -4.75
N ALA A 190 18.84 3.63 -3.85
CA ALA A 190 19.73 3.26 -2.76
C ALA A 190 21.05 2.66 -3.28
N ILE A 191 21.00 1.74 -4.24
CA ILE A 191 22.20 1.15 -4.86
C ILE A 191 23.02 2.24 -5.54
N ALA A 192 22.40 3.13 -6.32
CA ALA A 192 23.11 4.22 -6.98
C ALA A 192 23.76 5.20 -5.99
N LEU A 193 23.17 5.39 -4.80
CA LEU A 193 23.78 6.19 -3.73
C LEU A 193 24.97 5.45 -3.09
N LEU A 194 24.87 4.14 -2.86
CA LEU A 194 25.99 3.36 -2.33
C LEU A 194 27.21 3.44 -3.27
N ASP A 195 26.99 3.32 -4.57
CA ASP A 195 28.05 3.45 -5.57
C ASP A 195 28.68 4.86 -5.55
N ALA A 196 27.87 5.91 -5.42
CA ALA A 196 28.36 7.28 -5.30
C ALA A 196 29.17 7.54 -4.00
N ILE A 197 28.79 6.88 -2.89
CA ILE A 197 29.54 6.93 -1.63
C ILE A 197 30.92 6.26 -1.80
N ASP A 198 30.96 5.09 -2.43
CA ASP A 198 32.22 4.36 -2.69
C ASP A 198 33.15 5.16 -3.61
N GLU A 199 32.63 5.77 -4.69
CA GLU A 199 33.40 6.66 -5.56
C GLU A 199 33.98 7.88 -4.81
N GLY A 200 33.23 8.44 -3.87
CA GLY A 200 33.66 9.57 -3.04
C GLY A 200 34.72 9.21 -1.99
N VAL A 201 34.78 7.94 -1.56
CA VAL A 201 35.73 7.45 -0.55
C VAL A 201 37.07 7.05 -1.18
N VAL A 202 37.07 6.55 -2.42
CA VAL A 202 38.32 6.20 -3.13
C VAL A 202 39.01 7.51 -3.54
N PRO A 203 40.24 7.85 -3.03
CA PRO A 203 40.99 8.97 -3.57
C PRO A 203 41.26 8.66 -5.05
N ALA A 204 40.97 9.63 -5.93
CA ALA A 204 41.29 9.51 -7.35
C ALA A 204 42.70 8.95 -7.49
N ALA A 205 42.84 7.74 -8.03
CA ALA A 205 44.13 7.11 -8.23
C ALA A 205 45.05 8.12 -8.93
N ARG A 206 46.12 8.57 -8.25
CA ARG A 206 47.10 9.45 -8.89
C ARG A 206 47.50 8.78 -10.18
N PRO A 207 47.47 9.48 -11.33
CA PRO A 207 47.98 8.90 -12.56
C PRO A 207 49.40 8.48 -12.32
N VAL A 208 49.69 7.19 -12.50
CA VAL A 208 51.03 6.64 -12.42
C VAL A 208 51.91 7.42 -13.43
N PRO A 209 52.96 8.14 -13.02
CA PRO A 209 53.81 8.82 -13.97
C PRO A 209 54.39 7.75 -14.88
N ARG A 210 54.12 7.85 -16.16
CA ARG A 210 54.81 7.06 -17.20
C ARG A 210 56.30 7.32 -17.03
N SER A 211 56.99 6.38 -16.40
CA SER A 211 58.45 6.39 -16.38
C SER A 211 58.87 6.38 -17.86
N LYS A 212 59.63 7.42 -18.25
CA LYS A 212 60.37 7.45 -19.49
C LYS A 212 61.25 6.21 -19.58
N MET A 213 60.85 5.19 -20.30
CA MET A 213 61.79 4.23 -20.86
C MET A 213 62.24 4.83 -22.21
N GLY A 214 63.42 5.35 -22.20
CA GLY A 214 64.13 5.85 -23.37
C GLY A 214 65.57 6.18 -22.93
N GLU A 215 66.43 5.20 -22.98
CA GLU A 215 67.77 5.22 -23.56
C GLU A 215 68.42 3.85 -23.33
#